data_382b98f6e75a29f9de48be4c48a29805
#
_entry.id   382b98f6e75a29f9de48be4c48a29805
#
_cell.length_a   1.000
_cell.length_b   1.000
_cell.length_c   1.000
_cell.angle_alpha   90.00
_cell.angle_beta   90.00
_cell.angle_gamma   90.00
#
_symmetry.space_group_name_H-M   'P 1'
#
loop_
_entity.id
_entity.type
_entity.pdbx_description
1 polymer ?
#
loop_
_entity_poly.entity_id
_entity_poly.type
_entity_poly.pdbx_seq_one_letter_code
_entity_poly.pdbx_strand_id
1 'polypeptide(L)'
;MARLPDAFIDDLLARTDIVEVVGSRVPLKRQGREYSARCPFHDERSPSFTVSPTKQFYHCFGCGAHGTAISFLMNYDRLEFLDAVEELAKRAGIEVPRDTRQAQAQGDSRELYQALEAATKFFQQQFDANPKAQAYLKQRGVDAENRARFAIGYAPEGFNALRDALGTDERRMALLEKVGLFSKNEAGRIYDKFRGRVMFPIHDRRGRVIAFGGRVLEKDDGPKYLNSPETPLFHKGRELYGLWEVRQAHAKIPRLVVVEGYMDVVALFQYGVTTAVATLGTATTPDHAELLFRNAADVYFCFDGDKAGRGAAWKALESVLPRMKDGRQAFFLFLPEGEDPDTIVRKEGAAGFDARLAQATPLSEFFWNELAKDVSLAGMEGKARLAERAKPLLAQIPDGAFGDLMKQRLTELTGVGRRDAPGPRPAAPSSVARPHRTGAAPKISLVRAVIGLLLQKPSLAEAIEPPYLFATLRQPGVPLLMELIALARERPGLATGAVLEHFAGREEEGALHKLALQEMPGDEKIWRQEVVDAVAQLDRQTRQQRVDELQARLGDLQPHEKDELRELLTARRS
;
A
#
# COMPACT_ATOMS: atom_id res chain seq x y z
N MET A 1 6.40 11.07 -10.75
CA MET A 1 6.27 9.76 -11.44
C MET A 1 5.66 10.05 -12.80
N ALA A 2 6.23 9.59 -13.90
CA ALA A 2 5.60 9.72 -15.21
C ALA A 2 4.35 8.82 -15.21
N ARG A 3 3.20 9.46 -15.40
CA ARG A 3 1.90 8.78 -15.46
C ARG A 3 1.77 8.17 -16.86
N LEU A 4 1.49 6.86 -16.93
CA LEU A 4 1.16 6.23 -18.21
C LEU A 4 -0.10 6.90 -18.79
N PRO A 5 -0.21 7.03 -20.13
CA PRO A 5 -1.43 7.56 -20.73
C PRO A 5 -2.63 6.70 -20.35
N ASP A 6 -3.71 7.33 -19.90
CA ASP A 6 -4.93 6.62 -19.51
C ASP A 6 -5.48 5.77 -20.68
N ALA A 7 -5.40 6.28 -21.92
CA ALA A 7 -5.78 5.53 -23.12
C ALA A 7 -5.00 4.21 -23.31
N PHE A 8 -3.74 4.15 -22.86
CA PHE A 8 -2.97 2.91 -22.88
C PHE A 8 -3.47 1.92 -21.82
N ILE A 9 -3.78 2.40 -20.62
CA ILE A 9 -4.34 1.55 -19.55
C ILE A 9 -5.68 0.98 -19.99
N ASP A 10 -6.52 1.78 -20.65
CA ASP A 10 -7.81 1.33 -21.18
C ASP A 10 -7.64 0.26 -22.27
N ASP A 11 -6.70 0.45 -23.24
CA ASP A 11 -6.41 -0.55 -24.27
C ASP A 11 -5.84 -1.84 -23.67
N LEU A 12 -4.98 -1.72 -22.66
CA LEU A 12 -4.42 -2.86 -21.93
C LEU A 12 -5.54 -3.66 -21.24
N LEU A 13 -6.42 -2.99 -20.50
CA LEU A 13 -7.53 -3.64 -19.81
C LEU A 13 -8.54 -4.23 -20.79
N ALA A 14 -8.80 -3.58 -21.93
CA ALA A 14 -9.68 -4.09 -22.97
C ALA A 14 -9.15 -5.39 -23.62
N ARG A 15 -7.83 -5.56 -23.69
CA ARG A 15 -7.17 -6.76 -24.24
C ARG A 15 -6.87 -7.83 -23.18
N THR A 16 -7.13 -7.54 -21.91
CA THR A 16 -6.86 -8.44 -20.79
C THR A 16 -8.15 -9.09 -20.32
N ASP A 17 -8.21 -10.43 -20.32
CA ASP A 17 -9.29 -11.14 -19.66
C ASP A 17 -8.94 -11.37 -18.19
N ILE A 18 -9.67 -10.72 -17.29
CA ILE A 18 -9.47 -10.86 -15.85
C ILE A 18 -9.66 -12.31 -15.38
N VAL A 19 -10.54 -13.08 -16.03
CA VAL A 19 -10.77 -14.49 -15.65
C VAL A 19 -9.52 -15.32 -15.90
N GLU A 20 -8.81 -15.08 -17.02
CA GLU A 20 -7.54 -15.76 -17.30
C GLU A 20 -6.43 -15.32 -16.33
N VAL A 21 -6.34 -14.02 -16.03
CA VAL A 21 -5.34 -13.48 -15.10
C VAL A 21 -5.51 -14.07 -13.70
N VAL A 22 -6.73 -14.01 -13.17
CA VAL A 22 -7.06 -14.56 -11.85
C VAL A 22 -6.99 -16.08 -11.86
N GLY A 23 -7.55 -16.73 -12.88
CA GLY A 23 -7.61 -18.20 -13.00
C GLY A 23 -6.25 -18.86 -13.09
N SER A 24 -5.21 -18.15 -13.58
CA SER A 24 -3.82 -18.65 -13.57
C SER A 24 -3.21 -18.73 -12.15
N ARG A 25 -3.86 -18.16 -11.13
CA ARG A 25 -3.38 -18.08 -9.74
C ARG A 25 -4.35 -18.66 -8.72
N VAL A 26 -5.64 -18.53 -8.99
CA VAL A 26 -6.74 -18.92 -8.09
C VAL A 26 -7.67 -19.87 -8.85
N PRO A 27 -8.00 -21.06 -8.31
CA PRO A 27 -8.90 -22.01 -8.97
C PRO A 27 -10.33 -21.46 -9.00
N LEU A 28 -10.71 -20.88 -10.13
CA LEU A 28 -12.03 -20.30 -10.36
C LEU A 28 -13.05 -21.39 -10.75
N LYS A 29 -14.27 -21.31 -10.19
CA LYS A 29 -15.40 -22.13 -10.58
C LYS A 29 -16.49 -21.25 -11.17
N ARG A 30 -17.03 -21.64 -12.31
CA ARG A 30 -18.13 -20.89 -12.95
C ARG A 30 -19.41 -20.99 -12.11
N GLN A 31 -20.02 -19.86 -11.81
CA GLN A 31 -21.29 -19.77 -11.07
C GLN A 31 -22.21 -18.79 -11.79
N GLY A 32 -23.11 -19.31 -12.61
CA GLY A 32 -23.99 -18.51 -13.47
C GLY A 32 -23.21 -17.73 -14.53
N ARG A 33 -23.31 -16.41 -14.49
CA ARG A 33 -22.61 -15.47 -15.39
C ARG A 33 -21.23 -15.07 -14.90
N GLU A 34 -20.89 -15.38 -13.67
CA GLU A 34 -19.65 -15.00 -13.01
C GLU A 34 -18.81 -16.22 -12.64
N TYR A 35 -17.62 -15.98 -12.14
CA TYR A 35 -16.74 -17.01 -11.56
C TYR A 35 -16.59 -16.76 -10.07
N SER A 36 -16.47 -17.82 -9.27
CA SER A 36 -16.29 -17.74 -7.83
C SER A 36 -15.14 -18.61 -7.36
N ALA A 37 -14.53 -18.22 -6.25
CA ALA A 37 -13.47 -18.95 -5.55
C ALA A 37 -13.48 -18.60 -4.07
N ARG A 38 -12.69 -19.34 -3.26
CA ARG A 38 -12.29 -18.85 -1.95
C ARG A 38 -11.35 -17.66 -2.15
N CYS A 39 -11.53 -16.64 -1.33
CA CYS A 39 -10.75 -15.41 -1.45
C CYS A 39 -9.26 -15.66 -1.21
N PRO A 40 -8.39 -15.20 -2.09
CA PRO A 40 -6.95 -15.31 -1.87
C PRO A 40 -6.39 -14.26 -0.89
N PHE A 41 -7.21 -13.29 -0.47
CA PHE A 41 -6.80 -12.17 0.36
C PHE A 41 -7.17 -12.33 1.84
N HIS A 42 -8.11 -13.25 2.18
CA HIS A 42 -8.46 -13.58 3.56
C HIS A 42 -8.84 -15.05 3.69
N ASP A 43 -8.77 -15.58 4.91
CA ASP A 43 -9.11 -16.98 5.17
C ASP A 43 -10.63 -17.13 5.30
N GLU A 44 -11.21 -18.04 4.51
CA GLU A 44 -12.62 -18.35 4.53
C GLU A 44 -12.90 -19.81 4.22
N ARG A 45 -14.05 -20.30 4.69
CA ARG A 45 -14.49 -21.69 4.42
C ARG A 45 -15.39 -21.80 3.20
N SER A 46 -16.20 -20.77 2.95
CA SER A 46 -17.15 -20.68 1.82
C SER A 46 -16.64 -19.67 0.78
N PRO A 47 -16.83 -19.92 -0.53
CA PRO A 47 -16.42 -18.97 -1.56
C PRO A 47 -17.19 -17.63 -1.44
N SER A 48 -16.46 -16.53 -1.31
CA SER A 48 -17.00 -15.16 -1.34
C SER A 48 -16.32 -14.25 -2.36
N PHE A 49 -15.31 -14.77 -3.04
CA PHE A 49 -14.57 -14.05 -4.07
C PHE A 49 -15.21 -14.30 -5.43
N THR A 50 -15.60 -13.24 -6.13
CA THR A 50 -16.25 -13.30 -7.45
C THR A 50 -15.44 -12.55 -8.49
N VAL A 51 -15.47 -13.04 -9.73
CA VAL A 51 -14.84 -12.40 -10.89
C VAL A 51 -15.88 -12.30 -12.01
N SER A 52 -16.13 -11.07 -12.46
CA SER A 52 -17.09 -10.77 -13.51
C SER A 52 -16.42 -10.66 -14.88
N PRO A 53 -16.66 -11.59 -15.80
CA PRO A 53 -16.08 -11.54 -17.15
C PRO A 53 -16.65 -10.39 -18.00
N THR A 54 -17.90 -9.98 -17.75
CA THR A 54 -18.53 -8.89 -18.51
C THR A 54 -18.13 -7.51 -18.03
N LYS A 55 -17.93 -7.35 -16.72
CA LYS A 55 -17.55 -6.08 -16.08
C LYS A 55 -16.03 -5.92 -15.93
N GLN A 56 -15.25 -7.00 -16.15
CA GLN A 56 -13.79 -7.02 -16.07
C GLN A 56 -13.24 -6.53 -14.72
N PHE A 57 -13.87 -6.97 -13.61
CA PHE A 57 -13.36 -6.74 -12.25
C PHE A 57 -13.66 -7.92 -11.31
N TYR A 58 -12.95 -7.97 -10.18
CA TYR A 58 -13.20 -8.92 -9.10
C TYR A 58 -13.71 -8.20 -7.85
N HIS A 59 -14.46 -8.94 -7.02
CA HIS A 59 -14.87 -8.48 -5.70
C HIS A 59 -14.98 -9.65 -4.73
N CYS A 60 -14.59 -9.42 -3.48
CA CYS A 60 -14.78 -10.35 -2.37
C CYS A 60 -15.85 -9.82 -1.41
N PHE A 61 -16.95 -10.53 -1.26
CA PHE A 61 -18.04 -10.17 -0.33
C PHE A 61 -17.67 -10.37 1.14
N GLY A 62 -16.57 -11.13 1.45
CA GLY A 62 -16.09 -11.35 2.80
C GLY A 62 -15.21 -10.21 3.31
N CYS A 63 -14.13 -9.87 2.62
CA CYS A 63 -13.17 -8.86 3.06
C CYS A 63 -13.24 -7.52 2.31
N GLY A 64 -14.12 -7.40 1.30
CA GLY A 64 -14.25 -6.19 0.51
C GLY A 64 -13.13 -5.95 -0.50
N ALA A 65 -12.16 -6.87 -0.68
CA ALA A 65 -11.12 -6.75 -1.70
C ALA A 65 -11.73 -6.72 -3.09
N HIS A 66 -11.33 -5.76 -3.90
CA HIS A 66 -11.89 -5.53 -5.23
C HIS A 66 -10.88 -4.88 -6.18
N GLY A 67 -11.16 -4.91 -7.47
CA GLY A 67 -10.35 -4.23 -8.47
C GLY A 67 -10.33 -4.91 -9.84
N THR A 68 -9.51 -4.37 -10.75
CA THR A 68 -9.25 -4.87 -12.10
C THR A 68 -8.16 -5.94 -12.12
N ALA A 69 -7.77 -6.41 -13.31
CA ALA A 69 -6.62 -7.29 -13.47
C ALA A 69 -5.32 -6.64 -12.95
N ILE A 70 -5.14 -5.32 -13.12
CA ILE A 70 -3.98 -4.57 -12.59
C ILE A 70 -4.00 -4.64 -11.07
N SER A 71 -5.10 -4.23 -10.44
CA SER A 71 -5.26 -4.25 -8.99
C SER A 71 -5.13 -5.66 -8.41
N PHE A 72 -5.57 -6.69 -9.15
CA PHE A 72 -5.40 -8.09 -8.73
C PHE A 72 -3.91 -8.47 -8.65
N LEU A 73 -3.12 -8.17 -9.69
CA LEU A 73 -1.68 -8.45 -9.68
C LEU A 73 -0.95 -7.65 -8.60
N MET A 74 -1.32 -6.38 -8.40
CA MET A 74 -0.76 -5.56 -7.33
C MET A 74 -1.02 -6.15 -5.94
N ASN A 75 -2.23 -6.68 -5.71
CA ASN A 75 -2.63 -7.22 -4.41
C ASN A 75 -2.17 -8.67 -4.20
N TYR A 76 -2.29 -9.52 -5.22
CA TYR A 76 -1.98 -10.94 -5.12
C TYR A 76 -0.48 -11.21 -5.27
N ASP A 77 0.13 -10.74 -6.38
CA ASP A 77 1.57 -10.88 -6.63
C ASP A 77 2.40 -9.79 -5.94
N ARG A 78 1.72 -8.82 -5.27
CA ARG A 78 2.34 -7.69 -4.54
C ARG A 78 3.26 -6.84 -5.43
N LEU A 79 2.84 -6.68 -6.69
CA LEU A 79 3.56 -5.88 -7.67
C LEU A 79 3.28 -4.37 -7.48
N GLU A 80 4.21 -3.53 -7.92
CA GLU A 80 3.91 -2.11 -8.13
C GLU A 80 3.05 -1.94 -9.39
N PHE A 81 2.39 -0.79 -9.50
CA PHE A 81 1.50 -0.49 -10.62
C PHE A 81 2.17 -0.70 -11.99
N LEU A 82 3.38 -0.16 -12.18
CA LEU A 82 4.13 -0.31 -13.43
C LEU A 82 4.50 -1.77 -13.70
N ASP A 83 4.89 -2.54 -12.68
CA ASP A 83 5.22 -3.96 -12.81
C ASP A 83 4.00 -4.79 -13.21
N ALA A 84 2.83 -4.49 -12.62
CA ALA A 84 1.57 -5.15 -12.97
C ALA A 84 1.17 -4.83 -14.41
N VAL A 85 1.31 -3.57 -14.83
CA VAL A 85 1.05 -3.12 -16.21
C VAL A 85 2.00 -3.81 -17.19
N GLU A 86 3.30 -3.88 -16.90
CA GLU A 86 4.28 -4.58 -17.75
C GLU A 86 3.98 -6.09 -17.88
N GLU A 87 3.57 -6.74 -16.80
CA GLU A 87 3.18 -8.17 -16.81
C GLU A 87 1.97 -8.39 -17.72
N LEU A 88 0.93 -7.54 -17.61
CA LEU A 88 -0.27 -7.64 -18.45
C LEU A 88 0.03 -7.28 -19.90
N ALA A 89 0.83 -6.24 -20.15
CA ALA A 89 1.23 -5.83 -21.50
C ALA A 89 2.01 -6.94 -22.22
N LYS A 90 2.90 -7.63 -21.51
CA LYS A 90 3.62 -8.80 -22.02
C LYS A 90 2.65 -9.93 -22.41
N ARG A 91 1.61 -10.19 -21.60
CA ARG A 91 0.59 -11.20 -21.91
C ARG A 91 -0.27 -10.79 -23.10
N ALA A 92 -0.65 -9.51 -23.16
CA ALA A 92 -1.45 -8.97 -24.26
C ALA A 92 -0.65 -8.75 -25.57
N GLY A 93 0.67 -8.94 -25.56
CA GLY A 93 1.54 -8.71 -26.72
C GLY A 93 1.63 -7.26 -27.16
N ILE A 94 1.45 -6.31 -26.22
CA ILE A 94 1.56 -4.87 -26.50
C ILE A 94 2.77 -4.27 -25.77
N GLU A 95 3.37 -3.25 -26.38
CA GLU A 95 4.49 -2.54 -25.76
C GLU A 95 3.95 -1.41 -24.88
N VAL A 96 4.49 -1.32 -23.65
CA VAL A 96 4.18 -0.20 -22.76
C VAL A 96 4.75 1.09 -23.38
N PRO A 97 3.93 2.15 -23.59
CA PRO A 97 4.42 3.42 -24.12
C PRO A 97 5.50 3.99 -23.23
N ARG A 98 6.66 4.23 -23.80
CA ARG A 98 7.83 4.76 -23.11
C ARG A 98 8.25 6.05 -23.76
N ASP A 99 8.41 7.09 -22.94
CA ASP A 99 9.12 8.27 -23.39
C ASP A 99 10.56 7.86 -23.77
N THR A 100 11.14 8.42 -24.83
CA THR A 100 12.50 8.08 -25.28
C THR A 100 13.54 8.21 -24.16
N ARG A 101 13.34 9.13 -23.23
CA ARG A 101 14.11 9.25 -21.99
C ARG A 101 13.93 8.04 -21.03
N GLN A 102 12.75 7.44 -20.98
CA GLN A 102 12.49 6.26 -20.15
C GLN A 102 13.05 4.97 -20.76
N ALA A 103 13.04 4.83 -22.08
CA ALA A 103 13.68 3.71 -22.78
C ALA A 103 15.19 3.71 -22.56
N GLN A 104 15.82 4.89 -22.60
CA GLN A 104 17.24 5.06 -22.30
C GLN A 104 17.56 4.77 -20.83
N ALA A 105 16.74 5.26 -19.88
CA ALA A 105 16.89 4.98 -18.46
C ALA A 105 16.73 3.49 -18.11
N GLN A 106 15.90 2.74 -18.86
CA GLN A 106 15.76 1.29 -18.67
C GLN A 106 16.91 0.48 -19.27
N GLY A 107 17.46 0.92 -20.42
CA GLY A 107 18.71 0.36 -20.95
C GLY A 107 19.84 0.50 -19.94
N ASP A 108 20.00 1.70 -19.40
CA ASP A 108 20.93 2.01 -18.32
C ASP A 108 20.69 1.14 -17.07
N SER A 109 19.43 0.97 -16.66
CA SER A 109 19.09 0.14 -15.49
C SER A 109 19.45 -1.33 -15.70
N ARG A 110 19.23 -1.89 -16.88
CA ARG A 110 19.59 -3.28 -17.20
C ARG A 110 21.10 -3.52 -17.07
N GLU A 111 21.92 -2.60 -17.57
CA GLU A 111 23.37 -2.69 -17.43
C GLU A 111 23.83 -2.57 -15.98
N LEU A 112 23.15 -1.71 -15.17
CA LEU A 112 23.42 -1.60 -13.74
C LEU A 112 23.11 -2.91 -12.97
N TYR A 113 21.99 -3.59 -13.28
CA TYR A 113 21.69 -4.91 -12.71
C TYR A 113 22.73 -5.96 -13.10
N GLN A 114 23.18 -5.96 -14.37
CA GLN A 114 24.21 -6.89 -14.83
C GLN A 114 25.55 -6.65 -14.12
N ALA A 115 25.89 -5.40 -13.84
CA ALA A 115 27.11 -5.05 -13.09
C ALA A 115 27.04 -5.56 -11.66
N LEU A 116 25.88 -5.41 -10.97
CA LEU A 116 25.69 -5.92 -9.61
C LEU A 116 25.66 -7.46 -9.55
N GLU A 117 25.05 -8.11 -10.54
CA GLU A 117 25.08 -9.57 -10.66
C GLU A 117 26.50 -10.11 -10.87
N ALA A 118 27.29 -9.46 -11.73
CA ALA A 118 28.70 -9.82 -11.93
C ALA A 118 29.51 -9.64 -10.64
N ALA A 119 29.28 -8.54 -9.89
CA ALA A 119 29.93 -8.33 -8.60
C ALA A 119 29.50 -9.39 -7.57
N THR A 120 28.24 -9.80 -7.56
CA THR A 120 27.76 -10.88 -6.67
C THR A 120 28.50 -12.18 -6.95
N LYS A 121 28.61 -12.58 -8.22
CA LYS A 121 29.35 -13.79 -8.64
C LYS A 121 30.82 -13.70 -8.25
N PHE A 122 31.45 -12.53 -8.44
CA PHE A 122 32.81 -12.29 -8.01
C PHE A 122 32.96 -12.48 -6.50
N PHE A 123 32.13 -11.86 -5.68
CA PHE A 123 32.20 -11.99 -4.23
C PHE A 123 31.97 -13.44 -3.75
N GLN A 124 31.06 -14.17 -4.38
CA GLN A 124 30.84 -15.59 -4.10
C GLN A 124 32.08 -16.44 -4.40
N GLN A 125 32.74 -16.25 -5.55
CA GLN A 125 33.98 -16.93 -5.91
C GLN A 125 35.12 -16.59 -4.94
N GLN A 126 35.23 -15.32 -4.52
CA GLN A 126 36.24 -14.90 -3.54
C GLN A 126 35.98 -15.53 -2.16
N PHE A 127 34.71 -15.73 -1.79
CA PHE A 127 34.37 -16.45 -0.57
C PHE A 127 34.82 -17.90 -0.61
N ASP A 128 34.57 -18.58 -1.71
CA ASP A 128 34.97 -20.00 -1.90
C ASP A 128 36.49 -20.18 -1.86
N ALA A 129 37.25 -19.15 -2.23
CA ALA A 129 38.70 -19.13 -2.18
C ALA A 129 39.27 -18.61 -0.84
N ASN A 130 38.44 -18.16 0.11
CA ASN A 130 38.93 -17.51 1.37
C ASN A 130 38.58 -18.32 2.63
N PRO A 131 39.53 -19.06 3.22
CA PRO A 131 39.30 -19.85 4.44
C PRO A 131 38.87 -19.03 5.66
N LYS A 132 39.37 -17.77 5.80
CA LYS A 132 38.98 -16.89 6.91
C LYS A 132 37.50 -16.54 6.87
N ALA A 133 36.98 -16.17 5.68
CA ALA A 133 35.57 -15.85 5.50
C ALA A 133 34.68 -17.09 5.75
N GLN A 134 35.12 -18.26 5.29
CA GLN A 134 34.42 -19.53 5.54
C GLN A 134 34.38 -19.87 7.03
N ALA A 135 35.53 -19.76 7.73
CA ALA A 135 35.63 -20.00 9.17
C ALA A 135 34.72 -19.04 9.95
N TYR A 136 34.65 -17.78 9.53
CA TYR A 136 33.78 -16.78 10.15
C TYR A 136 32.30 -17.16 10.05
N LEU A 137 31.79 -17.50 8.85
CA LEU A 137 30.39 -17.92 8.70
C LEU A 137 30.10 -19.22 9.45
N LYS A 138 31.03 -20.18 9.45
CA LYS A 138 30.92 -21.42 10.22
C LYS A 138 30.81 -21.14 11.72
N GLN A 139 31.65 -20.24 12.27
CA GLN A 139 31.57 -19.79 13.66
C GLN A 139 30.23 -19.11 13.97
N ARG A 140 29.67 -18.39 13.00
CA ARG A 140 28.34 -17.78 13.06
C ARG A 140 27.21 -18.77 12.81
N GLY A 141 27.50 -20.07 12.66
CA GLY A 141 26.50 -21.13 12.47
C GLY A 141 25.72 -21.05 11.18
N VAL A 142 26.19 -20.30 10.18
CA VAL A 142 25.53 -20.20 8.87
C VAL A 142 25.99 -21.36 7.99
N ASP A 143 25.05 -22.21 7.57
CA ASP A 143 25.30 -23.34 6.69
C ASP A 143 25.40 -22.94 5.20
N ALA A 144 25.73 -23.92 4.36
CA ALA A 144 25.88 -23.71 2.93
C ALA A 144 24.55 -23.35 2.23
N GLU A 145 23.42 -23.88 2.72
CA GLU A 145 22.11 -23.61 2.16
C GLU A 145 21.71 -22.15 2.37
N ASN A 146 21.82 -21.64 3.61
CA ASN A 146 21.49 -20.24 3.91
C ASN A 146 22.52 -19.28 3.30
N ARG A 147 23.81 -19.66 3.23
CA ARG A 147 24.79 -18.89 2.47
C ARG A 147 24.37 -18.72 1.01
N ALA A 148 23.93 -19.81 0.37
CA ALA A 148 23.47 -19.78 -1.03
C ALA A 148 22.16 -18.98 -1.17
N ARG A 149 21.20 -19.17 -0.25
CA ARG A 149 19.91 -18.47 -0.23
C ARG A 149 20.08 -16.95 -0.21
N PHE A 150 20.99 -16.44 0.63
CA PHE A 150 21.30 -15.02 0.75
C PHE A 150 22.43 -14.56 -0.19
N ALA A 151 22.92 -15.43 -1.06
CA ALA A 151 24.02 -15.17 -1.99
C ALA A 151 25.27 -14.55 -1.32
N ILE A 152 25.57 -14.92 -0.06
CA ILE A 152 26.64 -14.34 0.74
C ILE A 152 28.00 -14.61 0.09
N GLY A 153 28.82 -13.55 -0.01
CA GLY A 153 30.15 -13.58 -0.60
C GLY A 153 31.21 -12.94 0.30
N TYR A 154 32.37 -12.67 -0.28
CA TYR A 154 33.49 -12.00 0.39
C TYR A 154 34.16 -10.99 -0.53
N ALA A 155 34.41 -9.80 -0.04
CA ALA A 155 35.23 -8.78 -0.70
C ALA A 155 36.67 -8.88 -0.18
N PRO A 156 37.67 -9.15 -1.04
CA PRO A 156 39.07 -9.25 -0.66
C PRO A 156 39.63 -7.97 0.00
N GLU A 157 40.73 -8.10 0.72
CA GLU A 157 41.36 -6.98 1.46
C GLU A 157 42.02 -5.93 0.52
N GLY A 158 42.28 -6.30 -0.75
CA GLY A 158 42.94 -5.44 -1.74
C GLY A 158 42.10 -4.25 -2.17
N PHE A 159 42.77 -3.15 -2.54
CA PHE A 159 42.09 -1.91 -2.98
C PHE A 159 41.49 -1.99 -4.37
N ASN A 160 41.86 -2.97 -5.18
CA ASN A 160 41.53 -3.02 -6.61
C ASN A 160 41.04 -4.39 -7.09
N ALA A 161 40.78 -5.33 -6.18
CA ALA A 161 40.45 -6.71 -6.55
C ALA A 161 39.19 -6.82 -7.45
N LEU A 162 38.13 -6.10 -7.08
CA LEU A 162 36.90 -6.03 -7.89
C LEU A 162 37.12 -5.22 -9.16
N ARG A 163 37.85 -4.10 -9.06
CA ARG A 163 38.16 -3.24 -10.19
C ARG A 163 38.94 -4.01 -11.26
N ASP A 164 39.99 -4.72 -10.87
CA ASP A 164 40.86 -5.45 -11.80
C ASP A 164 40.12 -6.64 -12.43
N ALA A 165 39.14 -7.23 -11.72
CA ALA A 165 38.33 -8.32 -12.24
C ALA A 165 37.20 -7.87 -13.18
N LEU A 166 36.53 -6.76 -12.90
CA LEU A 166 35.30 -6.36 -13.58
C LEU A 166 35.39 -5.02 -14.32
N GLY A 167 36.32 -4.14 -13.95
CA GLY A 167 36.49 -2.82 -14.54
C GLY A 167 37.37 -2.83 -15.79
N THR A 168 37.06 -3.69 -16.75
CA THR A 168 37.90 -3.97 -17.92
C THR A 168 37.98 -2.83 -18.93
N ASP A 169 37.03 -1.90 -18.92
CA ASP A 169 36.93 -0.73 -19.77
C ASP A 169 36.26 0.45 -19.04
N GLU A 170 36.34 1.64 -19.63
CA GLU A 170 35.80 2.88 -19.03
C GLU A 170 34.29 2.81 -18.81
N ARG A 171 33.55 2.17 -19.70
CA ARG A 171 32.11 2.03 -19.60
C ARG A 171 31.74 1.16 -18.39
N ARG A 172 32.38 0.01 -18.22
CA ARG A 172 32.17 -0.87 -17.05
C ARG A 172 32.60 -0.20 -15.75
N MET A 173 33.70 0.52 -15.76
CA MET A 173 34.13 1.31 -14.60
C MET A 173 33.06 2.32 -14.18
N ALA A 174 32.49 3.06 -15.13
CA ALA A 174 31.42 4.03 -14.86
C ALA A 174 30.15 3.37 -14.32
N LEU A 175 29.76 2.18 -14.84
CA LEU A 175 28.61 1.41 -14.32
C LEU A 175 28.85 0.94 -12.90
N LEU A 176 30.01 0.37 -12.58
CA LEU A 176 30.37 -0.12 -11.24
C LEU A 176 30.47 1.04 -10.23
N GLU A 177 30.94 2.21 -10.65
CA GLU A 177 30.92 3.42 -9.84
C GLU A 177 29.47 3.89 -9.57
N LYS A 178 28.62 3.91 -10.62
CA LYS A 178 27.21 4.34 -10.54
C LYS A 178 26.36 3.45 -9.61
N VAL A 179 26.70 2.17 -9.48
CA VAL A 179 26.07 1.25 -8.51
C VAL A 179 26.75 1.23 -7.14
N GLY A 180 27.70 2.12 -6.90
CA GLY A 180 28.31 2.33 -5.57
C GLY A 180 29.30 1.25 -5.14
N LEU A 181 29.94 0.55 -6.06
CA LEU A 181 30.96 -0.47 -5.78
C LEU A 181 32.36 0.12 -5.63
N PHE A 182 32.57 1.33 -6.12
CA PHE A 182 33.83 2.06 -6.00
C PHE A 182 33.71 3.33 -5.16
N SER A 183 34.82 3.76 -4.61
CA SER A 183 34.99 5.04 -3.94
C SER A 183 36.16 5.80 -4.57
N LYS A 184 36.18 7.13 -4.41
CA LYS A 184 37.29 8.00 -4.83
C LYS A 184 37.95 8.60 -3.60
N ASN A 185 39.27 8.63 -3.60
CA ASN A 185 40.00 9.38 -2.58
C ASN A 185 40.13 10.87 -2.99
N GLU A 186 40.70 11.69 -2.11
CA GLU A 186 40.92 13.13 -2.35
C GLU A 186 41.77 13.43 -3.61
N ALA A 187 42.65 12.51 -3.98
CA ALA A 187 43.47 12.61 -5.21
C ALA A 187 42.73 12.08 -6.46
N GLY A 188 41.44 11.75 -6.37
CA GLY A 188 40.63 11.24 -7.48
C GLY A 188 40.88 9.78 -7.87
N ARG A 189 41.70 9.04 -7.12
CA ARG A 189 41.96 7.62 -7.41
C ARG A 189 40.75 6.77 -7.03
N ILE A 190 40.32 5.93 -7.97
CA ILE A 190 39.21 4.99 -7.79
C ILE A 190 39.74 3.71 -7.13
N TYR A 191 39.01 3.22 -6.11
CA TYR A 191 39.33 2.00 -5.39
C TYR A 191 38.05 1.26 -4.98
N ASP A 192 38.17 -0.05 -4.68
CA ASP A 192 37.06 -0.89 -4.24
C ASP A 192 36.48 -0.38 -2.93
N LYS A 193 35.17 -0.11 -2.89
CA LYS A 193 34.48 0.37 -1.69
C LYS A 193 34.50 -0.67 -0.57
N PHE A 194 34.22 -1.91 -0.90
CA PHE A 194 34.18 -3.02 0.03
C PHE A 194 35.50 -3.79 0.00
N ARG A 195 36.13 -3.93 1.16
CA ARG A 195 37.40 -4.60 1.34
C ARG A 195 37.42 -5.33 2.68
N GLY A 196 37.96 -6.57 2.73
CA GLY A 196 38.05 -7.38 3.96
C GLY A 196 36.69 -7.67 4.60
N ARG A 197 35.62 -7.82 3.79
CA ARG A 197 34.24 -7.89 4.31
C ARG A 197 33.48 -9.09 3.79
N VAL A 198 32.69 -9.71 4.68
CA VAL A 198 31.60 -10.59 4.26
C VAL A 198 30.51 -9.74 3.61
N MET A 199 30.09 -10.13 2.42
CA MET A 199 29.17 -9.38 1.57
C MET A 199 27.77 -9.97 1.61
N PHE A 200 26.79 -9.11 1.81
CA PHE A 200 25.36 -9.43 1.85
C PHE A 200 24.66 -8.71 0.70
N PRO A 201 24.37 -9.40 -0.42
CA PRO A 201 23.58 -8.83 -1.50
C PRO A 201 22.19 -8.44 -1.00
N ILE A 202 21.73 -7.26 -1.41
CA ILE A 202 20.37 -6.76 -1.13
C ILE A 202 19.56 -6.97 -2.39
N HIS A 203 18.44 -7.69 -2.26
CA HIS A 203 17.57 -8.03 -3.38
C HIS A 203 16.35 -7.10 -3.46
N ASP A 204 15.96 -6.77 -4.69
CA ASP A 204 14.67 -6.15 -4.95
C ASP A 204 13.53 -7.20 -4.88
N ARG A 205 12.30 -6.76 -5.11
CA ARG A 205 11.10 -7.63 -5.07
C ARG A 205 11.08 -8.72 -6.14
N ARG A 206 11.93 -8.61 -7.18
CA ARG A 206 12.09 -9.58 -8.28
C ARG A 206 13.30 -10.50 -8.07
N GLY A 207 14.00 -10.36 -6.95
CA GLY A 207 15.20 -11.15 -6.64
C GLY A 207 16.45 -10.69 -7.37
N ARG A 208 16.46 -9.47 -7.91
CA ARG A 208 17.65 -8.90 -8.54
C ARG A 208 18.46 -8.17 -7.49
N VAL A 209 19.78 -8.30 -7.53
CA VAL A 209 20.66 -7.56 -6.63
C VAL A 209 20.66 -6.07 -6.99
N ILE A 210 20.42 -5.22 -5.99
CA ILE A 210 20.35 -3.75 -6.13
C ILE A 210 21.44 -3.03 -5.35
N ALA A 211 22.04 -3.69 -4.35
CA ALA A 211 23.06 -3.12 -3.48
C ALA A 211 23.75 -4.22 -2.66
N PHE A 212 24.71 -3.81 -1.81
CA PHE A 212 25.39 -4.67 -0.87
C PHE A 212 25.52 -4.05 0.51
N GLY A 213 25.41 -4.91 1.54
CA GLY A 213 25.96 -4.66 2.87
C GLY A 213 27.28 -5.42 3.03
N GLY A 214 28.24 -4.85 3.75
CA GLY A 214 29.52 -5.49 4.02
C GLY A 214 29.85 -5.46 5.50
N ARG A 215 30.16 -6.61 6.13
CA ARG A 215 30.59 -6.73 7.52
C ARG A 215 32.07 -7.08 7.61
N VAL A 216 32.85 -6.30 8.38
CA VAL A 216 34.27 -6.61 8.61
C VAL A 216 34.44 -7.96 9.31
N LEU A 217 35.53 -8.65 8.98
CA LEU A 217 35.94 -9.87 9.67
C LEU A 217 36.70 -9.53 10.96
N GLU A 218 37.57 -8.52 10.94
CA GLU A 218 38.41 -8.10 12.02
C GLU A 218 38.00 -6.70 12.55
N LYS A 219 38.24 -6.42 13.86
CA LYS A 219 37.74 -5.20 14.51
C LYS A 219 38.37 -3.89 14.05
N ASP A 220 39.55 -3.94 13.43
CA ASP A 220 40.33 -2.75 13.12
C ASP A 220 40.12 -2.18 11.72
N ASP A 221 39.24 -2.81 10.90
CA ASP A 221 39.04 -2.45 9.49
C ASP A 221 37.94 -1.38 9.25
N GLY A 222 37.72 -0.49 10.21
CA GLY A 222 36.72 0.58 10.10
C GLY A 222 35.34 0.19 10.61
N PRO A 223 34.24 0.80 10.11
CA PRO A 223 32.91 0.57 10.65
C PRO A 223 32.50 -0.90 10.50
N LYS A 224 31.93 -1.48 11.59
CA LYS A 224 31.48 -2.88 11.66
C LYS A 224 30.61 -3.27 10.45
N TYR A 225 29.70 -2.39 10.02
CA TYR A 225 28.89 -2.55 8.82
C TYR A 225 29.09 -1.37 7.88
N LEU A 226 29.18 -1.65 6.59
CA LEU A 226 29.25 -0.68 5.51
C LEU A 226 28.20 -1.02 4.47
N ASN A 227 27.38 -0.05 4.08
CA ASN A 227 26.34 -0.24 3.06
C ASN A 227 26.69 0.48 1.75
N SER A 228 26.15 0.01 0.64
CA SER A 228 26.12 0.79 -0.61
C SER A 228 25.58 2.19 -0.34
N PRO A 229 26.04 3.20 -1.06
CA PRO A 229 25.41 4.53 -1.06
C PRO A 229 24.02 4.47 -1.71
N GLU A 230 23.29 5.57 -1.69
CA GLU A 230 22.11 5.76 -2.55
C GLU A 230 22.55 5.66 -4.02
N THR A 231 21.78 4.90 -4.83
CA THR A 231 22.06 4.70 -6.25
C THR A 231 20.75 4.77 -7.05
N PRO A 232 20.80 4.81 -8.39
CA PRO A 232 19.55 4.73 -9.18
C PRO A 232 18.71 3.49 -8.95
N LEU A 233 19.30 2.40 -8.44
CA LEU A 233 18.60 1.13 -8.15
C LEU A 233 18.30 0.93 -6.66
N PHE A 234 18.90 1.69 -5.75
CA PHE A 234 18.86 1.41 -4.32
C PHE A 234 18.61 2.65 -3.48
N HIS A 235 17.53 2.61 -2.69
CA HIS A 235 17.17 3.62 -1.71
C HIS A 235 16.97 2.96 -0.35
N LYS A 236 17.90 3.22 0.60
CA LYS A 236 17.90 2.60 1.94
C LYS A 236 16.57 2.71 2.67
N GLY A 237 15.89 3.85 2.51
CA GLY A 237 14.62 4.11 3.17
C GLY A 237 13.42 3.38 2.55
N ARG A 238 13.58 2.59 1.49
CA ARG A 238 12.50 1.93 0.75
C ARG A 238 12.66 0.43 0.62
N GLU A 239 13.85 -0.09 0.93
CA GLU A 239 14.19 -1.50 0.74
C GLU A 239 14.42 -2.19 2.08
N LEU A 240 14.04 -3.46 2.18
CA LEU A 240 14.24 -4.31 3.35
C LEU A 240 15.08 -5.52 2.97
N TYR A 241 16.16 -5.73 3.70
CA TYR A 241 16.97 -6.94 3.55
C TYR A 241 16.18 -8.17 3.99
N GLY A 242 16.27 -9.25 3.24
CA GLY A 242 15.59 -10.51 3.55
C GLY A 242 14.15 -10.60 3.05
N LEU A 243 13.54 -9.51 2.53
CA LEU A 243 12.14 -9.55 2.09
C LEU A 243 11.92 -10.47 0.88
N TRP A 244 12.87 -10.53 -0.05
CA TRP A 244 12.82 -11.48 -1.16
C TRP A 244 12.85 -12.92 -0.66
N GLU A 245 13.74 -13.25 0.25
CA GLU A 245 13.92 -14.56 0.85
C GLU A 245 12.69 -14.99 1.65
N VAL A 246 12.06 -14.07 2.39
CA VAL A 246 10.77 -14.30 3.06
C VAL A 246 9.69 -14.66 2.04
N ARG A 247 9.60 -13.94 0.92
CA ARG A 247 8.61 -14.19 -0.14
C ARG A 247 8.86 -15.53 -0.86
N GLN A 248 10.10 -15.99 -0.94
CA GLN A 248 10.41 -17.32 -1.48
C GLN A 248 10.04 -18.44 -0.51
N ALA A 249 10.15 -18.17 0.80
CA ALA A 249 9.81 -19.15 1.84
C ALA A 249 8.30 -19.28 2.07
N HIS A 250 7.50 -18.25 1.77
CA HIS A 250 6.07 -18.19 2.13
C HIS A 250 5.20 -17.72 0.96
N ALA A 251 4.26 -18.56 0.54
CA ALA A 251 3.21 -18.15 -0.41
C ALA A 251 2.30 -17.04 0.22
N LYS A 252 1.96 -17.19 1.51
CA LYS A 252 1.31 -16.16 2.33
C LYS A 252 2.18 -15.93 3.56
N ILE A 253 2.67 -14.70 3.73
CA ILE A 253 3.51 -14.34 4.86
C ILE A 253 2.62 -14.18 6.10
N PRO A 254 2.79 -15.02 7.14
CA PRO A 254 1.90 -14.97 8.32
C PRO A 254 2.17 -13.73 9.18
N ARG A 255 3.41 -13.29 9.25
CA ARG A 255 3.87 -12.10 9.97
C ARG A 255 5.22 -11.68 9.43
N LEU A 256 5.66 -10.45 9.73
CA LEU A 256 7.04 -10.01 9.52
C LEU A 256 7.70 -9.66 10.84
N VAL A 257 8.98 -10.05 10.99
CA VAL A 257 9.82 -9.69 12.13
C VAL A 257 10.91 -8.74 11.62
N VAL A 258 10.89 -7.50 12.08
CA VAL A 258 11.84 -6.46 11.69
C VAL A 258 12.95 -6.42 12.72
N VAL A 259 14.19 -6.63 12.27
CA VAL A 259 15.42 -6.57 13.07
C VAL A 259 16.37 -5.50 12.51
N GLU A 260 17.50 -5.25 13.19
CA GLU A 260 18.41 -4.17 12.80
C GLU A 260 19.48 -4.62 11.78
N GLY A 261 19.95 -5.86 11.87
CA GLY A 261 21.14 -6.33 11.18
C GLY A 261 20.96 -7.45 10.17
N TYR A 262 21.85 -7.50 9.18
CA TYR A 262 21.90 -8.58 8.19
C TYR A 262 22.09 -9.95 8.83
N MET A 263 23.01 -10.04 9.81
CA MET A 263 23.30 -11.30 10.48
C MET A 263 22.15 -11.81 11.32
N ASP A 264 21.34 -10.90 11.88
CA ASP A 264 20.15 -11.30 12.64
C ASP A 264 19.12 -11.98 11.74
N VAL A 265 18.90 -11.42 10.54
CA VAL A 265 18.03 -12.06 9.52
C VAL A 265 18.56 -13.43 9.14
N VAL A 266 19.86 -13.53 8.79
CA VAL A 266 20.46 -14.81 8.37
C VAL A 266 20.41 -15.83 9.48
N ALA A 267 20.69 -15.44 10.74
CA ALA A 267 20.62 -16.32 11.89
C ALA A 267 19.19 -16.79 12.17
N LEU A 268 18.21 -15.88 12.13
CA LEU A 268 16.79 -16.23 12.30
C LEU A 268 16.34 -17.24 11.24
N PHE A 269 16.69 -17.03 9.98
CA PHE A 269 16.42 -17.99 8.90
C PHE A 269 17.10 -19.35 9.15
N GLN A 270 18.36 -19.35 9.60
CA GLN A 270 19.12 -20.56 9.91
C GLN A 270 18.41 -21.43 10.94
N TYR A 271 17.75 -20.82 11.91
CA TYR A 271 17.03 -21.52 12.98
C TYR A 271 15.52 -21.67 12.70
N GLY A 272 15.05 -21.40 11.47
CA GLY A 272 13.68 -21.66 11.04
C GLY A 272 12.69 -20.50 11.21
N VAL A 273 13.13 -19.33 11.69
CA VAL A 273 12.31 -18.11 11.74
C VAL A 273 12.45 -17.37 10.40
N THR A 274 11.74 -17.87 9.37
CA THR A 274 11.88 -17.44 7.97
C THR A 274 10.99 -16.24 7.61
N THR A 275 10.62 -15.42 8.59
CA THR A 275 9.80 -14.20 8.43
C THR A 275 10.56 -12.93 8.80
N ALA A 276 11.88 -13.03 9.00
CA ALA A 276 12.72 -11.91 9.43
C ALA A 276 13.16 -11.03 8.25
N VAL A 277 13.15 -9.72 8.46
CA VAL A 277 13.67 -8.70 7.55
C VAL A 277 14.46 -7.65 8.34
N ALA A 278 15.38 -6.92 7.69
CA ALA A 278 16.10 -5.85 8.37
C ALA A 278 16.00 -4.52 7.63
N THR A 279 16.02 -3.43 8.41
CA THR A 279 16.28 -2.08 7.91
C THR A 279 17.78 -1.92 7.66
N LEU A 280 18.14 -1.13 6.65
CA LEU A 280 19.52 -1.10 6.10
C LEU A 280 20.43 -0.08 6.81
N GLY A 281 20.48 -0.13 8.15
CA GLY A 281 21.24 0.81 8.97
C GLY A 281 20.60 2.20 9.04
N THR A 282 19.30 2.27 8.85
CA THR A 282 18.47 3.47 9.02
C THR A 282 17.30 3.15 9.95
N ALA A 283 16.74 4.15 10.62
CA ALA A 283 15.49 3.98 11.34
C ALA A 283 14.38 3.54 10.36
N THR A 284 13.37 2.85 10.85
CA THR A 284 12.17 2.52 10.06
C THR A 284 11.55 3.80 9.50
N THR A 285 11.35 3.83 8.19
CA THR A 285 10.73 4.97 7.47
C THR A 285 9.24 4.72 7.22
N PRO A 286 8.45 5.75 6.85
CA PRO A 286 7.08 5.56 6.39
C PRO A 286 6.97 4.65 5.15
N ASP A 287 7.97 4.65 4.25
CA ASP A 287 8.01 3.76 3.08
C ASP A 287 8.27 2.30 3.53
N HIS A 288 9.15 2.08 4.52
CA HIS A 288 9.33 0.76 5.14
C HIS A 288 8.02 0.28 5.78
N ALA A 289 7.32 1.12 6.54
CA ALA A 289 6.05 0.76 7.17
C ALA A 289 4.99 0.35 6.13
N GLU A 290 4.87 1.10 5.04
CA GLU A 290 3.97 0.74 3.94
C GLU A 290 4.37 -0.59 3.29
N LEU A 291 5.67 -0.81 3.06
CA LEU A 291 6.20 -2.04 2.47
C LEU A 291 5.92 -3.25 3.38
N LEU A 292 6.13 -3.11 4.70
CA LEU A 292 5.86 -4.15 5.69
C LEU A 292 4.39 -4.55 5.68
N PHE A 293 3.48 -3.59 5.83
CA PHE A 293 2.03 -3.85 5.87
C PHE A 293 1.42 -4.26 4.54
N ARG A 294 2.08 -4.01 3.42
CA ARG A 294 1.70 -4.58 2.12
C ARG A 294 1.98 -6.08 2.05
N ASN A 295 2.95 -6.56 2.85
CA ASN A 295 3.39 -7.95 2.84
C ASN A 295 2.79 -8.80 3.97
N ALA A 296 2.49 -8.23 5.14
CA ALA A 296 1.86 -8.92 6.26
C ALA A 296 0.96 -7.98 7.05
N ALA A 297 -0.11 -8.50 7.63
CA ALA A 297 -0.99 -7.75 8.53
C ALA A 297 -0.33 -7.52 9.90
N ASP A 298 0.45 -8.49 10.36
CA ASP A 298 1.12 -8.48 11.66
C ASP A 298 2.62 -8.23 11.50
N VAL A 299 3.11 -7.15 12.11
CA VAL A 299 4.52 -6.73 12.05
C VAL A 299 5.09 -6.63 13.47
N TYR A 300 6.16 -7.35 13.72
CA TYR A 300 6.89 -7.37 14.98
C TYR A 300 8.22 -6.63 14.81
N PHE A 301 8.42 -5.58 15.57
CA PHE A 301 9.67 -4.84 15.62
C PHE A 301 10.49 -5.34 16.80
N CYS A 302 11.66 -5.94 16.55
CA CYS A 302 12.55 -6.51 17.55
C CYS A 302 13.77 -5.60 17.71
N PHE A 303 13.98 -5.11 18.93
CA PHE A 303 15.04 -4.18 19.28
C PHE A 303 15.88 -4.73 20.42
N ASP A 304 17.14 -4.28 20.50
CA ASP A 304 17.97 -4.48 21.64
C ASP A 304 17.39 -3.79 22.87
N GLY A 305 17.58 -4.38 24.06
CA GLY A 305 16.97 -3.90 25.31
C GLY A 305 17.55 -2.60 25.88
N ASP A 306 18.47 -1.95 25.16
CA ASP A 306 19.18 -0.75 25.60
C ASP A 306 18.40 0.55 25.30
N LYS A 307 18.96 1.69 25.71
CA LYS A 307 18.37 3.01 25.48
C LYS A 307 18.29 3.39 23.98
N ALA A 308 19.24 2.94 23.18
CA ALA A 308 19.27 3.21 21.74
C ALA A 308 18.13 2.45 21.03
N GLY A 309 17.94 1.15 21.36
CA GLY A 309 16.83 0.34 20.86
C GLY A 309 15.45 0.91 21.22
N ARG A 310 15.27 1.45 22.44
CA ARG A 310 14.01 2.15 22.80
C ARG A 310 13.78 3.42 21.95
N GLY A 311 14.84 4.18 21.68
CA GLY A 311 14.77 5.35 20.80
C GLY A 311 14.45 4.98 19.35
N ALA A 312 14.99 3.87 18.85
CA ALA A 312 14.69 3.32 17.54
C ALA A 312 13.24 2.83 17.46
N ALA A 313 12.74 2.16 18.52
CA ALA A 313 11.36 1.71 18.63
C ALA A 313 10.37 2.88 18.56
N TRP A 314 10.64 4.00 19.22
CA TRP A 314 9.79 5.18 19.15
C TRP A 314 9.73 5.76 17.74
N LYS A 315 10.86 5.88 17.04
CA LYS A 315 10.91 6.32 15.64
C LYS A 315 10.17 5.36 14.71
N ALA A 316 10.26 4.05 14.96
CA ALA A 316 9.50 3.06 14.21
C ALA A 316 7.99 3.23 14.44
N LEU A 317 7.55 3.44 15.69
CA LEU A 317 6.16 3.73 16.03
C LEU A 317 5.65 4.96 15.26
N GLU A 318 6.37 6.09 15.29
CA GLU A 318 5.98 7.31 14.57
C GLU A 318 5.83 7.08 13.05
N SER A 319 6.69 6.26 12.46
CA SER A 319 6.62 5.90 11.03
C SER A 319 5.45 4.98 10.70
N VAL A 320 5.04 4.15 11.66
CA VAL A 320 3.98 3.16 11.52
C VAL A 320 2.59 3.77 11.72
N LEU A 321 2.43 4.73 12.64
CA LEU A 321 1.14 5.35 12.99
C LEU A 321 0.30 5.78 11.76
N PRO A 322 0.86 6.48 10.74
CA PRO A 322 0.09 6.88 9.55
C PRO A 322 -0.35 5.71 8.66
N ARG A 323 0.10 4.50 8.96
CA ARG A 323 -0.17 3.27 8.20
C ARG A 323 -1.05 2.27 8.95
N MET A 324 -1.44 2.60 10.20
CA MET A 324 -2.30 1.76 11.04
C MET A 324 -3.76 1.86 10.60
N LYS A 325 -4.13 1.04 9.62
CA LYS A 325 -5.51 0.81 9.19
C LYS A 325 -6.11 -0.38 9.95
N ASP A 326 -7.44 -0.46 10.00
CA ASP A 326 -8.13 -1.61 10.58
C ASP A 326 -7.64 -2.93 9.95
N GLY A 327 -7.40 -3.94 10.79
CA GLY A 327 -6.83 -5.22 10.39
C GLY A 327 -5.29 -5.28 10.36
N ARG A 328 -4.58 -4.18 10.60
CA ARG A 328 -3.11 -4.15 10.76
C ARG A 328 -2.74 -4.14 12.23
N GLN A 329 -1.69 -4.88 12.59
CA GLN A 329 -1.17 -4.94 13.95
C GLN A 329 0.35 -4.73 13.94
N ALA A 330 0.84 -3.94 14.89
CA ALA A 330 2.27 -3.74 15.11
C ALA A 330 2.61 -4.05 16.58
N PHE A 331 3.73 -4.72 16.80
CA PHE A 331 4.19 -5.17 18.10
C PHE A 331 5.64 -4.80 18.30
N PHE A 332 6.04 -4.52 19.53
CA PHE A 332 7.38 -4.14 19.92
C PHE A 332 7.95 -5.16 20.91
N LEU A 333 9.01 -5.85 20.49
CA LEU A 333 9.76 -6.79 21.30
C LEU A 333 11.09 -6.16 21.70
N PHE A 334 11.38 -6.09 22.98
CA PHE A 334 12.68 -5.68 23.52
C PHE A 334 13.38 -6.90 24.07
N LEU A 335 14.57 -7.17 23.56
CA LEU A 335 15.40 -8.27 24.05
C LEU A 335 16.09 -7.90 25.37
N PRO A 336 16.56 -8.87 26.17
CA PRO A 336 17.37 -8.59 27.33
C PRO A 336 18.63 -7.78 26.98
N GLU A 337 19.12 -6.98 27.91
CA GLU A 337 20.32 -6.17 27.70
C GLU A 337 21.54 -7.05 27.35
N GLY A 338 22.25 -6.69 26.29
CA GLY A 338 23.39 -7.42 25.76
C GLY A 338 23.05 -8.61 24.84
N GLU A 339 21.79 -8.87 24.60
CA GLU A 339 21.33 -9.90 23.66
C GLU A 339 20.84 -9.25 22.36
N ASP A 340 21.10 -9.94 21.24
CA ASP A 340 20.59 -9.63 19.92
C ASP A 340 19.77 -10.82 19.37
N PRO A 341 19.01 -10.66 18.26
CA PRO A 341 18.21 -11.75 17.69
C PRO A 341 19.04 -13.00 17.33
N ASP A 342 20.29 -12.82 16.87
CA ASP A 342 21.25 -13.89 16.56
C ASP A 342 21.57 -14.71 17.82
N THR A 343 21.90 -14.06 18.95
CA THR A 343 22.23 -14.74 20.20
C THR A 343 21.04 -15.44 20.83
N ILE A 344 19.87 -14.81 20.80
CA ILE A 344 18.63 -15.40 21.35
C ILE A 344 18.23 -16.64 20.57
N VAL A 345 18.15 -16.55 19.22
CA VAL A 345 17.68 -17.70 18.44
C VAL A 345 18.64 -18.90 18.52
N ARG A 346 19.94 -18.66 18.74
CA ARG A 346 20.94 -19.73 18.98
C ARG A 346 20.75 -20.42 20.32
N LYS A 347 20.38 -19.65 21.35
CA LYS A 347 20.19 -20.18 22.72
C LYS A 347 18.86 -20.91 22.85
N GLU A 348 17.79 -20.39 22.26
CA GLU A 348 16.41 -20.80 22.55
C GLU A 348 15.73 -21.51 21.37
N GLY A 349 16.34 -21.46 20.19
CA GLY A 349 15.74 -21.99 18.96
C GLY A 349 14.53 -21.17 18.48
N ALA A 350 13.90 -21.64 17.38
CA ALA A 350 12.70 -20.98 16.82
C ALA A 350 11.54 -20.91 17.83
N ALA A 351 11.29 -22.00 18.55
CA ALA A 351 10.17 -22.04 19.50
C ALA A 351 10.34 -21.06 20.66
N GLY A 352 11.56 -20.89 21.19
CA GLY A 352 11.86 -19.89 22.22
C GLY A 352 11.70 -18.46 21.69
N PHE A 353 12.18 -18.20 20.48
CA PHE A 353 12.01 -16.90 19.83
C PHE A 353 10.53 -16.59 19.57
N ASP A 354 9.74 -17.57 19.11
CA ASP A 354 8.29 -17.43 18.93
C ASP A 354 7.55 -17.16 20.24
N ALA A 355 7.97 -17.80 21.34
CA ALA A 355 7.41 -17.52 22.66
C ALA A 355 7.66 -16.07 23.11
N ARG A 356 8.81 -15.48 22.73
CA ARG A 356 9.09 -14.06 22.98
C ARG A 356 8.25 -13.15 22.10
N LEU A 357 8.06 -13.48 20.81
CA LEU A 357 7.16 -12.73 19.93
C LEU A 357 5.72 -12.71 20.48
N ALA A 358 5.26 -13.81 21.06
CA ALA A 358 3.93 -13.87 21.69
C ALA A 358 3.78 -12.91 22.91
N GLN A 359 4.89 -12.49 23.51
CA GLN A 359 4.93 -11.54 24.63
C GLN A 359 5.26 -10.09 24.19
N ALA A 360 5.37 -9.85 22.89
CA ALA A 360 5.69 -8.52 22.35
C ALA A 360 4.56 -7.54 22.69
N THR A 361 4.94 -6.32 23.04
CA THR A 361 4.02 -5.26 23.45
C THR A 361 3.26 -4.71 22.24
N PRO A 362 1.92 -4.69 22.21
CA PRO A 362 1.15 -4.06 21.15
C PRO A 362 1.47 -2.57 20.99
N LEU A 363 1.38 -2.04 19.76
CA LEU A 363 1.65 -0.63 19.46
C LEU A 363 0.87 0.32 20.39
N SER A 364 -0.40 0.06 20.62
CA SER A 364 -1.25 0.90 21.48
C SER A 364 -0.73 0.96 22.91
N GLU A 365 -0.32 -0.17 23.47
CA GLU A 365 0.23 -0.24 24.82
C GLU A 365 1.60 0.44 24.91
N PHE A 366 2.50 0.18 23.95
CA PHE A 366 3.79 0.84 23.88
C PHE A 366 3.66 2.36 23.74
N PHE A 367 2.72 2.83 22.89
CA PHE A 367 2.41 4.25 22.69
C PHE A 367 2.05 4.94 24.02
N TRP A 368 1.09 4.38 24.74
CA TRP A 368 0.62 5.01 25.98
C TRP A 368 1.65 4.93 27.09
N ASN A 369 2.38 3.81 27.21
CA ASN A 369 3.43 3.64 28.19
C ASN A 369 4.56 4.67 28.00
N GLU A 370 5.00 4.89 26.76
CA GLU A 370 6.10 5.86 26.48
C GLU A 370 5.62 7.32 26.73
N LEU A 371 4.41 7.68 26.32
CA LEU A 371 3.90 9.04 26.53
C LEU A 371 3.63 9.37 28.01
N ALA A 372 3.29 8.37 28.80
CA ALA A 372 2.99 8.54 30.22
C ALA A 372 4.24 8.49 31.13
N LYS A 373 5.41 8.09 30.61
CA LYS A 373 6.63 7.82 31.41
C LYS A 373 7.00 8.90 32.42
N ASP A 374 6.90 10.18 32.02
CA ASP A 374 7.31 11.32 32.85
C ASP A 374 6.14 12.24 33.19
N VAL A 375 4.92 11.65 33.24
CA VAL A 375 3.69 12.42 33.42
C VAL A 375 2.87 11.83 34.58
N SER A 376 2.67 12.65 35.63
CA SER A 376 1.76 12.26 36.72
C SER A 376 0.31 12.46 36.29
N LEU A 377 -0.42 11.38 36.07
CA LEU A 377 -1.85 11.41 35.73
C LEU A 377 -2.77 11.73 36.92
N ALA A 378 -2.24 11.92 38.12
CA ALA A 378 -3.02 12.26 39.30
C ALA A 378 -3.55 13.70 39.24
N GLY A 379 -2.78 14.65 38.65
CA GLY A 379 -3.15 16.05 38.51
C GLY A 379 -3.68 16.42 37.13
N MET A 380 -4.39 17.57 37.05
CA MET A 380 -4.91 18.11 35.79
C MET A 380 -3.79 18.51 34.82
N GLU A 381 -2.68 19.05 35.34
CA GLU A 381 -1.51 19.47 34.55
C GLU A 381 -0.88 18.29 33.82
N GLY A 382 -0.73 17.15 34.49
CA GLY A 382 -0.20 15.94 33.89
C GLY A 382 -1.14 15.38 32.82
N LYS A 383 -2.44 15.35 33.09
CA LYS A 383 -3.44 14.94 32.10
C LYS A 383 -3.45 15.85 30.86
N ALA A 384 -3.35 17.18 31.07
CA ALA A 384 -3.24 18.14 29.97
C ALA A 384 -1.96 17.92 29.15
N ARG A 385 -0.81 17.69 29.81
CA ARG A 385 0.48 17.40 29.16
C ARG A 385 0.43 16.10 28.34
N LEU A 386 -0.21 15.03 28.86
CA LEU A 386 -0.42 13.81 28.10
C LEU A 386 -1.28 14.05 26.86
N ALA A 387 -2.38 14.82 26.99
CA ALA A 387 -3.25 15.14 25.88
C ALA A 387 -2.54 15.99 24.81
N GLU A 388 -1.72 16.95 25.20
CA GLU A 388 -0.91 17.76 24.30
C GLU A 388 0.07 16.93 23.49
N ARG A 389 0.78 15.99 24.13
CA ARG A 389 1.74 15.08 23.48
C ARG A 389 1.04 14.08 22.55
N ALA A 390 -0.10 13.53 22.95
CA ALA A 390 -0.78 12.47 22.21
C ALA A 390 -1.55 12.99 20.98
N LYS A 391 -2.19 14.16 21.05
CA LYS A 391 -3.05 14.67 19.97
C LYS A 391 -2.40 14.73 18.59
N PRO A 392 -1.17 15.29 18.41
CA PRO A 392 -0.53 15.37 17.09
C PRO A 392 -0.18 13.99 16.51
N LEU A 393 0.09 13.00 17.37
CA LEU A 393 0.38 11.63 16.96
C LEU A 393 -0.92 10.90 16.60
N LEU A 394 -1.97 11.04 17.39
CA LEU A 394 -3.29 10.46 17.10
C LEU A 394 -3.91 11.02 15.81
N ALA A 395 -3.63 12.28 15.48
CA ALA A 395 -4.08 12.89 14.23
C ALA A 395 -3.43 12.27 12.97
N GLN A 396 -2.33 11.54 13.12
CA GLN A 396 -1.67 10.84 12.01
C GLN A 396 -2.30 9.47 11.71
N ILE A 397 -3.08 8.92 12.65
CA ILE A 397 -3.72 7.62 12.46
C ILE A 397 -4.88 7.80 11.47
N PRO A 398 -4.97 6.98 10.40
CA PRO A 398 -6.09 7.02 9.47
C PRO A 398 -7.44 6.85 10.17
N ASP A 399 -8.50 7.40 9.60
CA ASP A 399 -9.86 7.18 10.09
C ASP A 399 -10.21 5.69 10.04
N GLY A 400 -10.81 5.20 11.12
CA GLY A 400 -11.15 3.80 11.32
C GLY A 400 -11.33 3.44 12.79
N ALA A 401 -11.77 2.22 13.07
CA ALA A 401 -12.03 1.75 14.42
C ALA A 401 -10.80 1.83 15.33
N PHE A 402 -9.60 1.54 14.81
CA PHE A 402 -8.36 1.65 15.58
C PHE A 402 -8.10 3.10 16.01
N GLY A 403 -8.24 4.07 15.10
CA GLY A 403 -8.07 5.50 15.39
C GLY A 403 -9.07 6.00 16.44
N ASP A 404 -10.33 5.56 16.34
CA ASP A 404 -11.39 5.91 17.28
C ASP A 404 -11.13 5.34 18.68
N LEU A 405 -10.70 4.08 18.78
CA LEU A 405 -10.32 3.46 20.05
C LEU A 405 -9.13 4.18 20.70
N MET A 406 -8.13 4.59 19.94
CA MET A 406 -7.00 5.35 20.44
C MET A 406 -7.42 6.73 20.97
N LYS A 407 -8.33 7.45 20.27
CA LYS A 407 -8.91 8.73 20.71
C LYS A 407 -9.77 8.55 21.98
N GLN A 408 -10.56 7.48 22.03
CA GLN A 408 -11.34 7.10 23.22
C GLN A 408 -10.42 6.85 24.42
N ARG A 409 -9.31 6.12 24.21
CA ARG A 409 -8.34 5.86 25.28
C ARG A 409 -7.71 7.13 25.83
N LEU A 410 -7.44 8.13 24.99
CA LEU A 410 -7.00 9.46 25.46
C LEU A 410 -8.04 10.08 26.39
N THR A 411 -9.31 10.04 26.00
CA THR A 411 -10.43 10.57 26.81
C THR A 411 -10.56 9.85 28.15
N GLU A 412 -10.38 8.52 28.18
CA GLU A 412 -10.38 7.73 29.42
C GLU A 412 -9.24 8.13 30.35
N LEU A 413 -8.02 8.27 29.82
CA LEU A 413 -6.82 8.59 30.62
C LEU A 413 -6.82 10.03 31.13
N THR A 414 -7.34 10.97 30.37
CA THR A 414 -7.22 12.41 30.67
C THR A 414 -8.52 13.06 31.14
N GLY A 415 -9.68 12.47 30.78
CA GLY A 415 -10.98 13.10 30.96
C GLY A 415 -11.26 14.24 29.97
N VAL A 416 -10.29 14.61 29.09
CA VAL A 416 -10.45 15.68 28.10
C VAL A 416 -11.34 15.18 26.96
N GLY A 417 -12.40 15.92 26.65
CA GLY A 417 -13.36 15.57 25.61
C GLY A 417 -14.54 14.72 26.06
N ARG A 418 -14.62 14.37 27.36
CA ARG A 418 -15.88 13.88 27.93
C ARG A 418 -16.91 14.99 27.79
N ARG A 419 -17.78 14.92 26.79
CA ARG A 419 -19.06 15.61 26.86
C ARG A 419 -19.82 14.91 27.98
N ASP A 420 -20.17 15.63 29.02
CA ASP A 420 -21.10 15.11 30.03
C ASP A 420 -22.31 14.56 29.29
N ALA A 421 -22.49 13.24 29.34
CA ALA A 421 -23.74 12.65 28.89
C ALA A 421 -24.84 13.38 29.68
N PRO A 422 -25.88 13.92 29.03
CA PRO A 422 -26.99 14.51 29.78
C PRO A 422 -27.42 13.47 30.79
N GLY A 423 -27.37 13.83 32.09
CA GLY A 423 -27.77 12.96 33.18
C GLY A 423 -29.13 12.32 32.87
N PRO A 424 -29.45 11.16 33.44
CA PRO A 424 -30.69 10.47 33.14
C PRO A 424 -31.86 11.44 33.35
N ARG A 425 -32.50 11.86 32.25
CA ARG A 425 -33.76 12.60 32.34
C ARG A 425 -34.76 11.71 33.09
N PRO A 426 -35.50 12.28 34.07
CA PRO A 426 -36.56 11.51 34.69
C PRO A 426 -37.52 10.98 33.64
N ALA A 427 -37.80 9.70 33.70
CA ALA A 427 -38.68 9.00 32.78
C ALA A 427 -40.05 9.71 32.73
N ALA A 428 -40.37 10.31 31.59
CA ALA A 428 -41.74 10.73 31.30
C ALA A 428 -42.62 9.45 31.16
N PRO A 429 -43.88 9.49 31.60
CA PRO A 429 -44.74 8.31 31.62
C PRO A 429 -44.93 7.79 30.18
N SER A 430 -44.74 6.48 30.05
CA SER A 430 -44.88 5.72 28.81
C SER A 430 -46.26 5.93 28.17
N SER A 431 -46.29 6.69 27.06
CA SER A 431 -47.44 6.66 26.17
C SER A 431 -47.34 5.38 25.31
N VAL A 432 -48.46 4.67 25.27
CA VAL A 432 -48.71 3.43 24.57
C VAL A 432 -48.15 3.49 23.13
N ALA A 433 -47.22 2.57 22.83
CA ALA A 433 -46.62 2.42 21.51
C ALA A 433 -47.70 2.11 20.47
N ARG A 434 -47.94 3.02 19.57
CA ARG A 434 -48.59 2.71 18.28
C ARG A 434 -47.60 1.93 17.42
N PRO A 435 -48.05 0.88 16.71
CA PRO A 435 -47.15 0.10 15.87
C PRO A 435 -46.59 1.01 14.74
N HIS A 436 -45.27 1.13 14.72
CA HIS A 436 -44.57 1.78 13.60
C HIS A 436 -44.88 1.02 12.31
N ARG A 437 -45.53 1.71 11.40
CA ARG A 437 -45.60 1.33 9.99
C ARG A 437 -44.19 1.11 9.49
N THR A 438 -43.96 -0.06 8.89
CA THR A 438 -42.75 -0.43 8.15
C THR A 438 -42.27 0.73 7.29
N GLY A 439 -41.05 1.21 7.60
CA GLY A 439 -40.44 2.31 6.88
C GLY A 439 -40.32 2.01 5.39
N ALA A 440 -40.73 2.93 4.56
CA ALA A 440 -40.43 2.94 3.15
C ALA A 440 -38.91 2.81 2.98
N ALA A 441 -38.47 1.93 2.07
CA ALA A 441 -37.06 1.81 1.69
C ALA A 441 -36.48 3.20 1.37
N PRO A 442 -35.25 3.50 1.77
CA PRO A 442 -34.66 4.82 1.50
C PRO A 442 -34.71 5.10 0.01
N LYS A 443 -35.39 6.20 -0.38
CA LYS A 443 -35.48 6.61 -1.78
C LYS A 443 -34.06 6.84 -2.30
N ILE A 444 -33.62 6.00 -3.24
CA ILE A 444 -32.33 6.16 -3.91
C ILE A 444 -32.35 7.53 -4.62
N SER A 445 -31.36 8.36 -4.38
CA SER A 445 -31.19 9.64 -5.10
C SER A 445 -31.12 9.38 -6.60
N LEU A 446 -31.79 10.20 -7.42
CA LEU A 446 -31.76 10.09 -8.89
C LEU A 446 -30.33 10.11 -9.43
N VAL A 447 -29.47 11.00 -8.90
CA VAL A 447 -28.04 11.06 -9.25
C VAL A 447 -27.38 9.71 -9.03
N ARG A 448 -27.61 9.08 -7.87
CA ARG A 448 -27.06 7.77 -7.53
C ARG A 448 -27.60 6.66 -8.44
N ALA A 449 -28.88 6.74 -8.85
CA ALA A 449 -29.46 5.78 -9.77
C ALA A 449 -28.81 5.87 -11.17
N VAL A 450 -28.63 7.09 -11.70
CA VAL A 450 -27.97 7.30 -13.00
C VAL A 450 -26.51 6.84 -12.95
N ILE A 451 -25.75 7.17 -11.89
CA ILE A 451 -24.38 6.66 -11.68
C ILE A 451 -24.37 5.14 -11.70
N GLY A 452 -25.31 4.49 -10.98
CA GLY A 452 -25.43 3.03 -10.95
C GLY A 452 -25.65 2.43 -12.34
N LEU A 453 -26.53 3.02 -13.15
CA LEU A 453 -26.80 2.58 -14.52
C LEU A 453 -25.60 2.76 -15.45
N LEU A 454 -24.90 3.89 -15.36
CA LEU A 454 -23.67 4.14 -16.11
C LEU A 454 -22.55 3.16 -15.73
N LEU A 455 -22.49 2.74 -14.48
CA LEU A 455 -21.54 1.71 -14.04
C LEU A 455 -21.92 0.30 -14.50
N GLN A 456 -23.21 0.00 -14.71
CA GLN A 456 -23.60 -1.26 -15.35
C GLN A 456 -23.19 -1.28 -16.83
N LYS A 457 -23.39 -0.17 -17.52
CA LYS A 457 -23.07 -0.01 -18.94
C LYS A 457 -22.71 1.44 -19.27
N PRO A 458 -21.41 1.77 -19.35
CA PRO A 458 -20.95 3.14 -19.60
C PRO A 458 -21.49 3.76 -20.91
N SER A 459 -21.75 2.95 -21.95
CA SER A 459 -22.32 3.44 -23.22
C SER A 459 -23.70 4.10 -23.09
N LEU A 460 -24.41 3.91 -21.96
CA LEU A 460 -25.65 4.63 -21.67
C LEU A 460 -25.45 6.15 -21.57
N ALA A 461 -24.23 6.62 -21.36
CA ALA A 461 -23.90 8.05 -21.39
C ALA A 461 -24.21 8.71 -22.75
N GLU A 462 -24.24 7.95 -23.84
CA GLU A 462 -24.62 8.45 -25.17
C GLU A 462 -26.07 8.91 -25.23
N ALA A 463 -26.92 8.37 -24.35
CA ALA A 463 -28.33 8.78 -24.26
C ALA A 463 -28.55 10.11 -23.52
N ILE A 464 -27.51 10.65 -22.88
CA ILE A 464 -27.57 11.92 -22.15
C ILE A 464 -27.01 13.02 -23.05
N GLU A 465 -27.89 13.77 -23.71
CA GLU A 465 -27.50 14.82 -24.65
C GLU A 465 -27.24 16.17 -23.97
N PRO A 466 -26.24 16.94 -24.43
CA PRO A 466 -26.07 18.34 -23.97
C PRO A 466 -27.20 19.25 -24.53
N PRO A 467 -27.50 20.39 -23.84
CA PRO A 467 -26.81 20.89 -22.66
C PRO A 467 -27.22 20.18 -21.36
N TYR A 468 -26.25 19.94 -20.47
CA TYR A 468 -26.50 19.27 -19.20
C TYR A 468 -27.01 20.28 -18.17
N LEU A 469 -28.30 20.58 -18.14
CA LEU A 469 -28.89 21.58 -17.21
C LEU A 469 -28.68 21.19 -15.77
N PHE A 470 -28.73 19.90 -15.44
CA PHE A 470 -28.51 19.38 -14.09
C PHE A 470 -27.09 19.57 -13.56
N ALA A 471 -26.11 19.97 -14.40
CA ALA A 471 -24.73 20.24 -13.94
C ALA A 471 -24.65 21.33 -12.87
N THR A 472 -25.65 22.25 -12.84
CA THR A 472 -25.73 23.33 -11.83
C THR A 472 -26.55 22.95 -10.59
N LEU A 473 -27.10 21.73 -10.55
CA LEU A 473 -27.90 21.24 -9.42
C LEU A 473 -27.04 21.02 -8.18
N ARG A 474 -27.40 21.62 -7.07
CA ARG A 474 -26.68 21.50 -5.80
C ARG A 474 -27.08 20.24 -5.05
N GLN A 475 -26.74 19.09 -5.62
CA GLN A 475 -26.93 17.79 -4.98
C GLN A 475 -25.61 17.01 -4.91
N PRO A 476 -25.39 16.24 -3.82
CA PRO A 476 -24.22 15.36 -3.70
C PRO A 476 -24.15 14.39 -4.88
N GLY A 477 -22.97 14.21 -5.47
CA GLY A 477 -22.71 13.28 -6.57
C GLY A 477 -22.92 13.87 -7.98
N VAL A 478 -23.47 15.08 -8.15
CA VAL A 478 -23.60 15.71 -9.47
C VAL A 478 -22.25 15.93 -10.15
N PRO A 479 -21.19 16.43 -9.47
CA PRO A 479 -19.87 16.54 -10.08
C PRO A 479 -19.32 15.18 -10.56
N LEU A 480 -19.48 14.14 -9.77
CA LEU A 480 -19.07 12.78 -10.10
C LEU A 480 -19.86 12.23 -11.32
N LEU A 481 -21.17 12.49 -11.37
CA LEU A 481 -21.99 12.10 -12.52
C LEU A 481 -21.51 12.79 -13.81
N MET A 482 -21.18 14.08 -13.74
CA MET A 482 -20.67 14.83 -14.89
C MET A 482 -19.31 14.27 -15.36
N GLU A 483 -18.42 13.93 -14.44
CA GLU A 483 -17.13 13.31 -14.77
C GLU A 483 -17.31 11.93 -15.43
N LEU A 484 -18.22 11.11 -14.91
CA LEU A 484 -18.54 9.79 -15.49
C LEU A 484 -19.13 9.90 -16.91
N ILE A 485 -20.03 10.86 -17.14
CA ILE A 485 -20.59 11.11 -18.47
C ILE A 485 -19.49 11.56 -19.44
N ALA A 486 -18.64 12.50 -19.02
CA ALA A 486 -17.53 12.99 -19.82
C ALA A 486 -16.57 11.84 -20.19
N LEU A 487 -16.14 11.05 -19.20
CA LEU A 487 -15.25 9.90 -19.39
C LEU A 487 -15.84 8.87 -20.38
N ALA A 488 -17.11 8.48 -20.19
CA ALA A 488 -17.76 7.47 -21.02
C ALA A 488 -18.00 7.95 -22.47
N ARG A 489 -18.19 9.25 -22.68
CA ARG A 489 -18.35 9.85 -24.03
C ARG A 489 -17.02 10.08 -24.73
N GLU A 490 -15.99 10.49 -23.98
CA GLU A 490 -14.64 10.67 -24.50
C GLU A 490 -14.03 9.33 -24.96
N ARG A 491 -14.41 8.25 -24.27
CA ARG A 491 -13.83 6.90 -24.47
C ARG A 491 -14.93 5.85 -24.67
N PRO A 492 -15.50 5.76 -25.87
CA PRO A 492 -16.54 4.77 -26.16
C PRO A 492 -16.04 3.34 -25.99
N GLY A 493 -16.89 2.48 -25.42
CA GLY A 493 -16.60 1.05 -25.26
C GLY A 493 -15.85 0.66 -23.98
N LEU A 494 -15.64 1.59 -23.04
CA LEU A 494 -15.07 1.26 -21.73
C LEU A 494 -15.90 0.20 -21.02
N ALA A 495 -15.21 -0.82 -20.46
CA ALA A 495 -15.81 -1.75 -19.52
C ALA A 495 -15.91 -1.09 -18.12
N THR A 496 -16.84 -1.59 -17.30
CA THR A 496 -17.01 -1.12 -15.91
C THR A 496 -15.71 -1.11 -15.13
N GLY A 497 -14.88 -2.15 -15.29
CA GLY A 497 -13.56 -2.24 -14.63
C GLY A 497 -12.65 -1.06 -14.98
N ALA A 498 -12.58 -0.66 -16.27
CA ALA A 498 -11.76 0.47 -16.70
C ALA A 498 -12.27 1.81 -16.13
N VAL A 499 -13.60 1.99 -16.04
CA VAL A 499 -14.20 3.15 -15.36
C VAL A 499 -13.80 3.16 -13.89
N LEU A 500 -13.89 2.05 -13.18
CA LEU A 500 -13.51 1.95 -11.77
C LEU A 500 -12.02 2.22 -11.55
N GLU A 501 -11.14 1.75 -12.46
CA GLU A 501 -9.70 2.01 -12.41
C GLU A 501 -9.37 3.50 -12.52
N HIS A 502 -10.13 4.26 -13.33
CA HIS A 502 -9.97 5.71 -13.44
C HIS A 502 -10.18 6.43 -12.09
N PHE A 503 -11.05 5.89 -11.23
CA PHE A 503 -11.34 6.44 -9.89
C PHE A 503 -10.55 5.75 -8.77
N ALA A 504 -9.62 4.85 -9.07
CA ALA A 504 -8.81 4.15 -8.08
C ALA A 504 -7.97 5.13 -7.24
N GLY A 505 -7.95 4.93 -5.93
CA GLY A 505 -7.26 5.78 -4.95
C GLY A 505 -7.99 7.08 -4.60
N ARG A 506 -9.20 7.33 -5.13
CA ARG A 506 -10.02 8.49 -4.79
C ARG A 506 -11.03 8.16 -3.67
N GLU A 507 -11.60 9.19 -3.07
CA GLU A 507 -12.60 9.06 -1.99
C GLU A 507 -13.85 8.29 -2.45
N GLU A 508 -14.24 8.47 -3.72
CA GLU A 508 -15.42 7.88 -4.32
C GLU A 508 -15.28 6.40 -4.69
N GLU A 509 -14.06 5.86 -4.74
CA GLU A 509 -13.75 4.50 -5.18
C GLU A 509 -14.65 3.44 -4.52
N GLY A 510 -14.71 3.43 -3.19
CA GLY A 510 -15.49 2.44 -2.45
C GLY A 510 -17.00 2.54 -2.71
N ALA A 511 -17.54 3.74 -2.96
CA ALA A 511 -18.94 3.96 -3.27
C ALA A 511 -19.28 3.51 -4.70
N LEU A 512 -18.41 3.77 -5.66
CA LEU A 512 -18.56 3.35 -7.05
C LEU A 512 -18.51 1.82 -7.19
N HIS A 513 -17.58 1.16 -6.49
CA HIS A 513 -17.53 -0.30 -6.47
C HIS A 513 -18.80 -0.92 -5.90
N LYS A 514 -19.37 -0.39 -4.81
CA LYS A 514 -20.65 -0.86 -4.26
C LYS A 514 -21.81 -0.69 -5.23
N LEU A 515 -21.82 0.40 -5.99
CA LEU A 515 -22.85 0.63 -7.02
C LEU A 515 -22.69 -0.31 -8.23
N ALA A 516 -21.45 -0.57 -8.66
CA ALA A 516 -21.16 -1.49 -9.76
C ALA A 516 -21.57 -2.95 -9.45
N LEU A 517 -21.59 -3.33 -8.16
CA LEU A 517 -22.02 -4.66 -7.72
C LEU A 517 -23.54 -4.83 -7.65
N GLN A 518 -24.31 -3.73 -7.59
CA GLN A 518 -25.76 -3.82 -7.54
C GLN A 518 -26.28 -4.42 -8.84
N GLU A 519 -27.10 -5.46 -8.75
CA GLU A 519 -27.86 -5.95 -9.89
C GLU A 519 -28.99 -4.96 -10.17
N MET A 520 -28.99 -4.38 -11.37
CA MET A 520 -30.06 -3.52 -11.82
C MET A 520 -31.07 -4.37 -12.59
N PRO A 521 -32.39 -4.32 -12.23
CA PRO A 521 -33.41 -5.06 -12.96
C PRO A 521 -33.57 -4.51 -14.36
N GLY A 522 -33.97 -5.35 -15.32
CA GLY A 522 -34.24 -4.96 -16.69
C GLY A 522 -33.10 -5.24 -17.67
N ASP A 523 -33.28 -4.79 -18.88
CA ASP A 523 -32.33 -4.89 -19.98
C ASP A 523 -31.81 -3.49 -20.40
N GLU A 524 -30.91 -3.46 -21.36
CA GLU A 524 -30.28 -2.22 -21.85
C GLU A 524 -31.30 -1.18 -22.34
N LYS A 525 -32.42 -1.63 -22.93
CA LYS A 525 -33.46 -0.71 -23.42
C LYS A 525 -34.17 -0.03 -22.27
N ILE A 526 -34.48 -0.79 -21.23
CA ILE A 526 -35.08 -0.29 -19.98
C ILE A 526 -34.12 0.68 -19.31
N TRP A 527 -32.86 0.31 -19.15
CA TRP A 527 -31.83 1.17 -18.53
C TRP A 527 -31.63 2.48 -19.30
N ARG A 528 -31.63 2.42 -20.63
CA ARG A 528 -31.54 3.62 -21.48
C ARG A 528 -32.70 4.58 -21.21
N GLN A 529 -33.94 4.04 -21.16
CA GLN A 529 -35.12 4.84 -20.86
C GLN A 529 -35.08 5.41 -19.44
N GLU A 530 -34.68 4.61 -18.46
CA GLU A 530 -34.50 5.06 -17.05
C GLU A 530 -33.46 6.20 -16.91
N VAL A 531 -32.36 6.13 -17.65
CA VAL A 531 -31.36 7.21 -17.67
C VAL A 531 -31.97 8.50 -18.25
N VAL A 532 -32.66 8.42 -19.37
CA VAL A 532 -33.30 9.59 -20.00
C VAL A 532 -34.37 10.21 -19.08
N ASP A 533 -35.22 9.38 -18.46
CA ASP A 533 -36.26 9.84 -17.55
C ASP A 533 -35.68 10.47 -16.27
N ALA A 534 -34.63 9.85 -15.72
CA ALA A 534 -33.93 10.37 -14.54
C ALA A 534 -33.25 11.72 -14.82
N VAL A 535 -32.60 11.86 -15.98
CA VAL A 535 -31.97 13.12 -16.40
C VAL A 535 -33.00 14.20 -16.60
N ALA A 536 -34.11 13.90 -17.28
CA ALA A 536 -35.22 14.84 -17.45
C ALA A 536 -35.81 15.30 -16.09
N GLN A 537 -35.81 14.41 -15.10
CA GLN A 537 -36.25 14.77 -13.75
C GLN A 537 -35.20 15.60 -13.01
N LEU A 538 -33.88 15.36 -13.17
CA LEU A 538 -32.83 16.20 -12.65
C LEU A 538 -32.88 17.61 -13.24
N ASP A 539 -33.13 17.73 -14.54
CA ASP A 539 -33.29 19.02 -15.20
C ASP A 539 -34.51 19.80 -14.65
N ARG A 540 -35.62 19.10 -14.36
CA ARG A 540 -36.77 19.71 -13.68
C ARG A 540 -36.42 20.21 -12.30
N GLN A 541 -35.64 19.44 -11.52
CA GLN A 541 -35.16 19.85 -10.20
C GLN A 541 -34.25 21.07 -10.28
N THR A 542 -33.38 21.13 -11.30
CA THR A 542 -32.51 22.28 -11.53
C THR A 542 -33.28 23.56 -11.83
N ARG A 543 -34.29 23.47 -12.69
CA ARG A 543 -35.18 24.60 -12.98
C ARG A 543 -35.92 25.04 -11.71
N GLN A 544 -36.40 24.10 -10.89
CA GLN A 544 -37.06 24.45 -9.62
C GLN A 544 -36.09 25.11 -8.67
N GLN A 545 -34.86 24.58 -8.50
CA GLN A 545 -33.82 25.20 -7.69
C GLN A 545 -33.57 26.66 -8.15
N ARG A 546 -33.49 26.89 -9.46
CA ARG A 546 -33.27 28.25 -9.99
C ARG A 546 -34.46 29.18 -9.73
N VAL A 547 -35.70 28.68 -9.85
CA VAL A 547 -36.90 29.44 -9.47
C VAL A 547 -36.86 29.82 -7.99
N ASP A 548 -36.54 28.88 -7.11
CA ASP A 548 -36.48 29.12 -5.65
C ASP A 548 -35.39 30.12 -5.30
N GLU A 549 -34.21 30.06 -5.96
CA GLU A 549 -33.12 31.03 -5.80
C GLU A 549 -33.53 32.45 -6.24
N LEU A 550 -34.20 32.58 -7.38
CA LEU A 550 -34.66 33.86 -7.87
C LEU A 550 -35.80 34.41 -6.99
N GLN A 551 -36.72 33.59 -6.54
CA GLN A 551 -37.81 33.97 -5.64
C GLN A 551 -37.29 34.43 -4.28
N ALA A 552 -36.25 33.78 -3.74
CA ALA A 552 -35.63 34.19 -2.47
C ALA A 552 -34.99 35.61 -2.53
N ARG A 553 -34.68 36.08 -3.75
CA ARG A 553 -34.06 37.40 -4.00
C ARG A 553 -34.98 38.38 -4.74
N LEU A 554 -36.29 38.20 -4.66
CA LEU A 554 -37.28 38.89 -5.51
C LEU A 554 -37.16 40.42 -5.49
N GLY A 555 -36.72 40.99 -4.34
CA GLY A 555 -36.51 42.44 -4.16
C GLY A 555 -35.28 42.99 -4.88
N ASP A 556 -34.25 42.15 -5.10
CA ASP A 556 -32.94 42.57 -5.58
C ASP A 556 -32.62 42.05 -6.99
N LEU A 557 -33.62 41.48 -7.70
CA LEU A 557 -33.44 40.89 -9.04
C LEU A 557 -33.12 41.97 -10.08
N GLN A 558 -32.08 41.68 -10.88
CA GLN A 558 -31.80 42.44 -12.10
C GLN A 558 -32.88 42.25 -13.17
N PRO A 559 -33.04 43.15 -14.15
CA PRO A 559 -34.10 43.02 -15.21
C PRO A 559 -34.05 41.70 -15.91
N HIS A 560 -32.87 41.19 -16.31
CA HIS A 560 -32.73 39.89 -16.99
C HIS A 560 -33.10 38.70 -16.08
N GLU A 561 -32.85 38.78 -14.77
CA GLU A 561 -33.26 37.73 -13.81
C GLU A 561 -34.80 37.71 -13.62
N LYS A 562 -35.47 38.84 -13.74
CA LYS A 562 -36.93 38.92 -13.70
C LYS A 562 -37.57 38.28 -14.95
N ASP A 563 -36.96 38.45 -16.11
CA ASP A 563 -37.41 37.86 -17.34
C ASP A 563 -37.16 36.35 -17.33
N GLU A 564 -35.96 35.90 -16.85
CA GLU A 564 -35.65 34.49 -16.62
C GLU A 564 -36.68 33.82 -15.69
N LEU A 565 -37.03 34.46 -14.57
CA LEU A 565 -38.03 33.95 -13.64
C LEU A 565 -39.41 33.80 -14.29
N ARG A 566 -39.84 34.74 -15.13
CA ARG A 566 -41.12 34.68 -15.87
C ARG A 566 -41.13 33.52 -16.87
N GLU A 567 -40.04 33.33 -17.61
CA GLU A 567 -39.88 32.21 -18.54
C GLU A 567 -39.94 30.87 -17.83
N LEU A 568 -39.20 30.70 -16.72
CA LEU A 568 -39.21 29.47 -15.93
C LEU A 568 -40.59 29.16 -15.33
N LEU A 569 -41.33 30.16 -14.89
CA LEU A 569 -42.70 29.98 -14.35
C LEU A 569 -43.73 29.67 -15.43
N THR A 570 -43.57 30.20 -16.64
CA THR A 570 -44.44 29.89 -17.79
C THR A 570 -44.18 28.47 -18.31
N ALA A 571 -42.94 28.06 -18.42
CA ALA A 571 -42.56 26.69 -18.81
C ALA A 571 -43.02 25.61 -17.81
N ARG A 572 -43.38 25.98 -16.58
CA ARG A 572 -43.97 25.06 -15.58
C ARG A 572 -45.45 24.79 -15.78
N ARG A 573 -46.16 25.64 -16.55
CA ARG A 573 -47.60 25.54 -16.80
C ARG A 573 -47.94 24.78 -18.08
N SER A 574 -46.98 24.61 -18.98
CA SER A 574 -47.02 23.77 -20.15
C SER A 574 -46.46 22.37 -19.88
#